data_7e2851d88d8e2276d80b61ee22722141
#
_entry.id   7e2851d88d8e2276d80b61ee22722141
#
_cell.length_a   1.000
_cell.length_b   1.000
_cell.length_c   1.000
_cell.angle_alpha   90.00
_cell.angle_beta   90.00
_cell.angle_gamma   90.00
#
_symmetry.space_group_name_H-M   'P 1'
#
loop_
_entity.id
_entity.type
_entity.pdbx_description
1 polymer ?
#
loop_
_entity_poly.entity_id
_entity_poly.type
_entity_poly.pdbx_seq_one_letter_code
_entity_poly.pdbx_strand_id
1 'polypeptide(L)'
;MRKYFYLFLLVHFISFSQQESDIEKLLLKKLPNLLGNMADQTPFGAGIRSLIGNKKSQLENTIVNLWIKYSKAFEYKDYEMLASYFSFPVVFDALDSPERIENKKQLLKRYKIIREIKIQEDYKYSILNKYNFIQLSDEFVILDAHYSRYNSKYKKIYFGRGLYSYKKVNSKWKLFEVNSF
;
A
#
# COMPACT_ATOMS: atom_id res chain seq x y z
N MET A 1 -14.07 -33.14 -39.29
CA MET A 1 -13.06 -33.29 -38.16
C MET A 1 -12.63 -31.97 -37.51
N ARG A 2 -12.59 -30.82 -38.19
CA ARG A 2 -12.16 -29.54 -37.57
C ARG A 2 -13.08 -28.96 -36.47
N LYS A 3 -14.38 -29.19 -36.52
CA LYS A 3 -15.37 -28.65 -35.56
C LYS A 3 -15.25 -29.28 -34.15
N TYR A 4 -14.85 -30.55 -34.04
CA TYR A 4 -14.72 -31.21 -32.73
C TYR A 4 -13.42 -30.88 -31.99
N PHE A 5 -12.40 -30.45 -32.70
CA PHE A 5 -11.14 -30.04 -32.11
C PHE A 5 -11.30 -28.74 -31.28
N TYR A 6 -12.09 -27.79 -31.78
CA TYR A 6 -12.36 -26.54 -31.04
C TYR A 6 -13.25 -26.77 -29.81
N LEU A 7 -14.19 -27.70 -29.90
CA LEU A 7 -15.05 -28.07 -28.77
C LEU A 7 -14.23 -28.71 -27.64
N PHE A 8 -13.28 -29.56 -27.98
CA PHE A 8 -12.39 -30.21 -27.03
C PHE A 8 -11.43 -29.20 -26.33
N LEU A 9 -10.91 -28.26 -27.08
CA LEU A 9 -10.11 -27.16 -26.50
C LEU A 9 -10.93 -26.25 -25.58
N LEU A 10 -12.17 -25.93 -25.95
CA LEU A 10 -13.04 -25.07 -25.16
C LEU A 10 -13.43 -25.77 -23.83
N VAL A 11 -13.73 -27.04 -23.85
CA VAL A 11 -14.04 -27.83 -22.65
C VAL A 11 -12.83 -27.92 -21.72
N HIS A 12 -11.61 -28.09 -22.25
CA HIS A 12 -10.40 -28.11 -21.44
C HIS A 12 -10.07 -26.74 -20.85
N PHE A 13 -10.34 -25.66 -21.58
CA PHE A 13 -10.11 -24.30 -21.08
C PHE A 13 -11.12 -23.94 -19.97
N ILE A 14 -12.39 -24.33 -20.12
CA ILE A 14 -13.43 -24.11 -19.11
C ILE A 14 -13.14 -24.94 -17.85
N SER A 15 -12.74 -26.22 -18.00
CA SER A 15 -12.39 -27.06 -16.84
C SER A 15 -11.15 -26.55 -16.12
N PHE A 16 -10.15 -26.02 -16.83
CA PHE A 16 -8.95 -25.46 -16.21
C PHE A 16 -9.26 -24.18 -15.43
N SER A 17 -10.07 -23.27 -15.99
CA SER A 17 -10.47 -22.03 -15.31
C SER A 17 -11.39 -22.31 -14.11
N GLN A 18 -12.24 -23.34 -14.17
CA GLN A 18 -13.11 -23.74 -13.09
C GLN A 18 -12.33 -24.39 -11.95
N GLN A 19 -11.30 -25.18 -12.28
CA GLN A 19 -10.42 -25.82 -11.31
C GLN A 19 -9.54 -24.77 -10.58
N GLU A 20 -9.09 -23.72 -11.26
CA GLU A 20 -8.35 -22.61 -10.66
C GLU A 20 -9.23 -21.81 -9.68
N SER A 21 -10.48 -21.52 -10.05
CA SER A 21 -11.46 -20.86 -9.20
C SER A 21 -11.83 -21.70 -7.96
N ASP A 22 -11.91 -23.01 -8.09
CA ASP A 22 -12.25 -23.91 -6.97
C ASP A 22 -11.06 -24.10 -6.02
N ILE A 23 -9.83 -24.11 -6.53
CA ILE A 23 -8.61 -24.11 -5.73
C ILE A 23 -8.50 -22.79 -4.95
N GLU A 24 -8.77 -21.66 -5.59
CA GLU A 24 -8.74 -20.35 -4.94
C GLU A 24 -9.78 -20.25 -3.81
N LYS A 25 -11.02 -20.68 -4.05
CA LYS A 25 -12.08 -20.76 -3.03
C LYS A 25 -11.72 -21.72 -1.88
N LEU A 26 -11.09 -22.85 -2.20
CA LEU A 26 -10.66 -23.84 -1.21
C LEU A 26 -9.51 -23.29 -0.35
N LEU A 27 -8.56 -22.57 -0.96
CA LEU A 27 -7.47 -21.88 -0.27
C LEU A 27 -8.02 -20.79 0.65
N LEU A 28 -8.90 -19.92 0.17
CA LEU A 28 -9.53 -18.87 0.95
C LEU A 28 -10.35 -19.42 2.13
N LYS A 29 -10.98 -20.57 1.97
CA LYS A 29 -11.76 -21.24 3.03
C LYS A 29 -10.90 -21.99 4.03
N LYS A 30 -9.77 -22.57 3.62
CA LYS A 30 -8.90 -23.38 4.48
C LYS A 30 -7.74 -22.58 5.07
N LEU A 31 -7.34 -21.46 4.45
CA LEU A 31 -6.23 -20.63 4.92
C LEU A 31 -6.39 -20.16 6.37
N PRO A 32 -7.57 -19.66 6.83
CA PRO A 32 -7.77 -19.28 8.21
C PRO A 32 -7.61 -20.44 9.19
N ASN A 33 -8.07 -21.64 8.83
CA ASN A 33 -7.98 -22.83 9.69
C ASN A 33 -6.55 -23.41 9.71
N LEU A 34 -5.85 -23.36 8.58
CA LEU A 34 -4.43 -23.77 8.50
C LEU A 34 -3.52 -22.80 9.27
N LEU A 35 -3.74 -21.50 9.12
CA LEU A 35 -3.02 -20.47 9.85
C LEU A 35 -3.36 -20.55 11.36
N GLY A 36 -4.61 -20.81 11.72
CA GLY A 36 -5.03 -21.05 13.11
C GLY A 36 -4.32 -22.24 13.73
N ASN A 37 -4.28 -23.38 13.04
CA ASN A 37 -3.66 -24.61 13.55
C ASN A 37 -2.13 -24.52 13.63
N MET A 38 -1.47 -23.80 12.72
CA MET A 38 -0.03 -23.52 12.79
C MET A 38 0.29 -22.53 13.92
N ALA A 39 -0.63 -21.62 14.20
CA ALA A 39 -0.50 -20.66 15.29
C ALA A 39 -0.49 -21.33 16.66
N ASP A 40 -1.15 -22.48 16.82
CA ASP A 40 -1.29 -23.16 18.12
C ASP A 40 -0.05 -23.94 18.55
N GLN A 41 0.89 -24.20 17.66
CA GLN A 41 1.97 -25.16 17.90
C GLN A 41 3.39 -24.60 17.88
N THR A 42 3.61 -23.30 17.60
CA THR A 42 4.95 -22.72 17.50
C THR A 42 5.04 -21.31 18.09
N PRO A 43 6.24 -20.86 18.56
CA PRO A 43 6.47 -19.44 18.93
C PRO A 43 6.15 -18.46 17.79
N PHE A 44 6.27 -18.90 16.55
CA PHE A 44 5.86 -18.18 15.35
C PHE A 44 4.33 -17.98 15.30
N GLY A 45 3.56 -18.94 15.79
CA GLY A 45 2.11 -18.87 15.86
C GLY A 45 1.57 -17.86 16.87
N ALA A 46 2.29 -17.59 17.96
CA ALA A 46 1.94 -16.52 18.88
C ALA A 46 2.07 -15.14 18.19
N GLY A 47 3.06 -14.99 17.31
CA GLY A 47 3.21 -13.81 16.44
C GLY A 47 2.06 -13.67 15.44
N ILE A 48 1.62 -14.78 14.81
CA ILE A 48 0.47 -14.78 13.89
C ILE A 48 -0.83 -14.48 14.61
N ARG A 49 -1.05 -14.98 15.84
CA ARG A 49 -2.24 -14.63 16.63
C ARG A 49 -2.29 -13.14 17.00
N SER A 50 -1.16 -12.52 17.29
CA SER A 50 -1.11 -11.08 17.51
C SER A 50 -1.41 -10.29 16.22
N LEU A 51 -1.19 -10.90 15.05
CA LEU A 51 -1.53 -10.34 13.73
C LEU A 51 -3.01 -10.54 13.38
N ILE A 52 -3.62 -11.66 13.81
CA ILE A 52 -5.03 -12.00 13.55
C ILE A 52 -5.96 -11.44 14.63
N GLY A 53 -5.48 -11.29 15.85
CA GLY A 53 -6.23 -10.72 16.97
C GLY A 53 -6.04 -9.22 17.02
N ASN A 54 -7.04 -8.46 16.71
CA ASN A 54 -7.37 -7.02 16.90
C ASN A 54 -6.35 -6.05 17.55
N LYS A 55 -5.11 -6.45 17.84
CA LYS A 55 -4.00 -5.60 18.22
C LYS A 55 -3.09 -5.37 17.03
N LYS A 56 -3.19 -4.20 16.43
CA LYS A 56 -2.21 -3.70 15.44
C LYS A 56 -0.80 -3.95 15.94
N SER A 57 0.05 -4.54 15.11
CA SER A 57 1.44 -4.76 15.48
C SER A 57 2.14 -3.43 15.76
N GLN A 58 3.18 -3.41 16.59
CA GLN A 58 3.96 -2.21 16.85
C GLN A 58 4.54 -1.63 15.54
N LEU A 59 4.93 -2.49 14.62
CA LEU A 59 5.41 -2.10 13.29
C LEU A 59 4.31 -1.44 12.47
N GLU A 60 3.13 -2.04 12.40
CA GLU A 60 1.98 -1.48 11.71
C GLU A 60 1.64 -0.07 12.22
N ASN A 61 1.56 0.11 13.54
CA ASN A 61 1.35 1.42 14.16
C ASN A 61 2.45 2.41 13.79
N THR A 62 3.71 1.96 13.73
CA THR A 62 4.84 2.80 13.31
C THR A 62 4.67 3.29 11.89
N ILE A 63 4.34 2.41 10.95
CA ILE A 63 4.18 2.74 9.52
C ILE A 63 2.97 3.65 9.28
N VAL A 64 1.83 3.36 9.92
CA VAL A 64 0.64 4.22 9.85
C VAL A 64 0.95 5.62 10.39
N ASN A 65 1.64 5.73 11.52
CA ASN A 65 2.06 7.02 12.08
C ASN A 65 3.04 7.77 11.16
N LEU A 66 3.94 7.07 10.46
CA LEU A 66 4.81 7.69 9.46
C LEU A 66 4.01 8.26 8.29
N TRP A 67 3.00 7.53 7.80
CA TRP A 67 2.12 8.03 6.75
C TRP A 67 1.34 9.27 7.21
N ILE A 68 0.82 9.27 8.44
CA ILE A 68 0.12 10.43 9.02
C ILE A 68 1.06 11.64 9.10
N LYS A 69 2.28 11.46 9.61
CA LYS A 69 3.28 12.54 9.69
C LYS A 69 3.68 13.07 8.32
N TYR A 70 3.91 12.19 7.35
CA TYR A 70 4.13 12.55 5.94
C TYR A 70 2.97 13.37 5.37
N SER A 71 1.73 12.92 5.59
CA SER A 71 0.52 13.64 5.16
C SER A 71 0.41 15.02 5.81
N LYS A 72 0.75 15.15 7.10
CA LYS A 72 0.80 16.44 7.80
C LYS A 72 1.86 17.38 7.24
N ALA A 73 3.06 16.88 6.97
CA ALA A 73 4.10 17.71 6.33
C ALA A 73 3.64 18.22 4.95
N PHE A 74 2.91 17.39 4.18
CA PHE A 74 2.29 17.80 2.93
C PHE A 74 1.21 18.86 3.10
N GLU A 75 0.33 18.74 4.11
CA GLU A 75 -0.70 19.72 4.45
C GLU A 75 -0.11 21.10 4.73
N TYR A 76 0.93 21.14 5.56
CA TYR A 76 1.58 22.37 6.01
C TYR A 76 2.60 22.92 5.01
N LYS A 77 2.81 22.27 3.85
CA LYS A 77 3.85 22.62 2.86
C LYS A 77 5.27 22.58 3.45
N ASP A 78 5.45 21.78 4.51
CA ASP A 78 6.78 21.55 5.08
C ASP A 78 7.52 20.51 4.24
N TYR A 79 8.04 20.97 3.10
CA TYR A 79 8.71 20.10 2.13
C TYR A 79 10.00 19.50 2.66
N GLU A 80 10.69 20.20 3.56
CA GLU A 80 11.90 19.70 4.21
C GLU A 80 11.61 18.51 5.12
N MET A 81 10.62 18.64 5.99
CA MET A 81 10.13 17.54 6.82
C MET A 81 9.59 16.41 5.97
N LEU A 82 8.79 16.72 4.93
CA LEU A 82 8.26 15.74 3.99
C LEU A 82 9.38 14.92 3.36
N ALA A 83 10.43 15.56 2.84
CA ALA A 83 11.56 14.89 2.22
C ALA A 83 12.34 14.01 3.19
N SER A 84 12.29 14.30 4.50
CA SER A 84 12.94 13.50 5.53
C SER A 84 12.38 12.09 5.67
N TYR A 85 11.14 11.85 5.21
CA TYR A 85 10.51 10.52 5.22
C TYR A 85 10.97 9.61 4.08
N PHE A 86 11.69 10.13 3.09
CA PHE A 86 12.12 9.39 1.90
C PHE A 86 13.56 8.87 2.00
N SER A 87 13.83 7.80 1.28
CA SER A 87 15.17 7.37 0.88
C SER A 87 15.35 7.61 -0.61
N PHE A 88 16.58 7.86 -1.04
CA PHE A 88 16.87 8.08 -2.45
C PHE A 88 17.71 6.92 -3.02
N PRO A 89 17.53 6.57 -4.31
CA PRO A 89 16.48 7.08 -5.18
C PRO A 89 15.08 6.64 -4.71
N VAL A 90 14.04 7.43 -5.06
CA VAL A 90 12.63 7.07 -4.85
C VAL A 90 11.92 7.01 -6.20
N VAL A 91 10.98 6.06 -6.35
CA VAL A 91 10.19 5.90 -7.57
C VAL A 91 8.75 6.28 -7.29
N PHE A 92 8.15 7.04 -8.18
CA PHE A 92 6.73 7.36 -8.19
C PHE A 92 6.06 6.70 -9.38
N ASP A 93 4.82 6.23 -9.14
CA ASP A 93 3.93 5.69 -10.18
C ASP A 93 4.58 4.58 -11.02
N ALA A 94 5.35 3.68 -10.36
CA ALA A 94 6.11 2.59 -10.97
C ALA A 94 5.25 1.64 -11.83
N LEU A 95 3.94 1.56 -11.54
CA LEU A 95 3.00 0.66 -12.20
C LEU A 95 2.41 1.22 -13.50
N ASP A 96 2.56 2.53 -13.76
CA ASP A 96 1.99 3.20 -14.94
C ASP A 96 3.04 4.03 -15.67
N SER A 97 3.44 5.15 -15.08
CA SER A 97 4.39 6.11 -15.66
C SER A 97 5.54 6.39 -14.69
N PRO A 98 6.55 5.51 -14.58
CA PRO A 98 7.56 5.60 -13.55
C PRO A 98 8.37 6.88 -13.63
N GLU A 99 8.35 7.66 -12.56
CA GLU A 99 9.21 8.82 -12.35
C GLU A 99 10.22 8.52 -11.25
N ARG A 100 11.50 8.49 -11.60
CA ARG A 100 12.60 8.24 -10.68
C ARG A 100 13.20 9.56 -10.21
N ILE A 101 13.25 9.75 -8.89
CA ILE A 101 13.77 10.92 -8.20
C ILE A 101 15.07 10.55 -7.49
N GLU A 102 16.18 11.13 -7.90
CA GLU A 102 17.51 10.74 -7.45
C GLU A 102 17.93 11.39 -6.12
N ASN A 103 17.35 12.54 -5.79
CA ASN A 103 17.79 13.31 -4.63
C ASN A 103 16.70 14.21 -4.05
N LYS A 104 16.99 14.73 -2.86
CA LYS A 104 16.11 15.62 -2.11
C LYS A 104 15.66 16.84 -2.91
N LYS A 105 16.55 17.50 -3.66
CA LYS A 105 16.24 18.71 -4.44
C LYS A 105 15.16 18.45 -5.50
N GLN A 106 15.26 17.33 -6.20
CA GLN A 106 14.23 16.91 -7.17
C GLN A 106 12.90 16.61 -6.47
N LEU A 107 12.94 15.93 -5.33
CA LEU A 107 11.74 15.62 -4.54
C LEU A 107 11.01 16.89 -4.06
N LEU A 108 11.74 17.87 -3.53
CA LEU A 108 11.17 19.15 -3.10
C LEU A 108 10.48 19.87 -4.26
N LYS A 109 11.13 19.92 -5.44
CA LYS A 109 10.54 20.50 -6.65
C LYS A 109 9.25 19.79 -7.05
N ARG A 110 9.25 18.45 -7.07
CA ARG A 110 8.06 17.64 -7.38
C ARG A 110 6.89 17.93 -6.45
N TYR A 111 7.12 17.89 -5.13
CA TYR A 111 6.07 18.10 -4.15
C TYR A 111 5.54 19.53 -4.14
N LYS A 112 6.41 20.52 -4.40
CA LYS A 112 5.97 21.90 -4.60
C LYS A 112 5.01 22.03 -5.78
N ILE A 113 5.35 21.44 -6.92
CA ILE A 113 4.46 21.42 -8.09
C ILE A 113 3.13 20.72 -7.77
N ILE A 114 3.16 19.54 -7.15
CA ILE A 114 1.96 18.81 -6.78
C ILE A 114 1.08 19.66 -5.86
N ARG A 115 1.65 20.20 -4.79
CA ARG A 115 0.90 20.88 -3.73
C ARG A 115 0.38 22.26 -4.14
N GLU A 116 1.11 22.98 -4.99
CA GLU A 116 0.78 24.35 -5.36
C GLU A 116 0.03 24.46 -6.69
N ILE A 117 0.17 23.48 -7.58
CA ILE A 117 -0.39 23.54 -8.94
C ILE A 117 -1.42 22.44 -9.20
N LYS A 118 -1.14 21.18 -8.79
CA LYS A 118 -1.99 20.04 -9.15
C LYS A 118 -3.10 19.75 -8.14
N ILE A 119 -2.93 20.13 -6.89
CA ILE A 119 -3.94 19.92 -5.83
C ILE A 119 -4.92 21.11 -5.85
N GLN A 120 -6.18 20.84 -5.52
CA GLN A 120 -7.21 21.87 -5.39
C GLN A 120 -6.74 23.01 -4.46
N GLU A 121 -6.98 24.24 -4.88
CA GLU A 121 -6.47 25.44 -4.19
C GLU A 121 -6.94 25.52 -2.73
N ASP A 122 -8.16 25.12 -2.46
CA ASP A 122 -8.78 25.15 -1.13
C ASP A 122 -8.48 23.91 -0.26
N TYR A 123 -7.58 22.99 -0.71
CA TYR A 123 -7.18 21.83 0.09
C TYR A 123 -6.54 22.24 1.43
N LYS A 124 -7.08 21.68 2.52
CA LYS A 124 -6.66 22.00 3.88
C LYS A 124 -5.98 20.82 4.57
N TYR A 125 -6.61 19.63 4.55
CA TYR A 125 -6.08 18.44 5.24
C TYR A 125 -6.55 17.14 4.62
N SER A 126 -5.88 16.03 5.00
CA SER A 126 -6.24 14.66 4.61
C SER A 126 -6.62 13.82 5.83
N ILE A 127 -7.52 12.87 5.62
CA ILE A 127 -7.88 11.84 6.59
C ILE A 127 -7.60 10.47 5.98
N LEU A 128 -6.88 9.61 6.69
CA LEU A 128 -6.75 8.20 6.37
C LEU A 128 -8.06 7.50 6.72
N ASN A 129 -8.80 7.03 5.70
CA ASN A 129 -10.12 6.41 5.92
C ASN A 129 -9.99 4.94 6.30
N LYS A 130 -9.17 4.21 5.54
CA LYS A 130 -8.83 2.80 5.76
C LYS A 130 -7.47 2.50 5.17
N TYR A 131 -6.89 1.39 5.55
CA TYR A 131 -5.63 0.93 4.96
C TYR A 131 -5.51 -0.60 5.08
N ASN A 132 -4.63 -1.17 4.25
CA ASN A 132 -4.13 -2.52 4.42
C ASN A 132 -2.61 -2.42 4.67
N PHE A 133 -2.14 -3.10 5.70
CA PHE A 133 -0.73 -3.21 6.03
C PHE A 133 -0.20 -4.57 5.56
N ILE A 134 0.87 -4.57 4.75
CA ILE A 134 1.46 -5.76 4.19
C ILE A 134 2.94 -5.78 4.57
N GLN A 135 3.33 -6.70 5.45
CA GLN A 135 4.72 -6.92 5.78
C GLN A 135 5.31 -7.96 4.82
N LEU A 136 6.27 -7.55 4.00
CA LEU A 136 6.97 -8.45 3.06
C LEU A 136 8.20 -9.10 3.70
N SER A 137 8.87 -8.37 4.62
CA SER A 137 10.00 -8.85 5.40
C SER A 137 10.22 -7.94 6.62
N ASP A 138 11.29 -8.18 7.39
CA ASP A 138 11.68 -7.32 8.51
C ASP A 138 12.21 -5.94 8.07
N GLU A 139 12.47 -5.78 6.76
CA GLU A 139 13.04 -4.56 6.19
C GLU A 139 12.15 -3.91 5.11
N PHE A 140 11.05 -4.58 4.70
CA PHE A 140 10.16 -4.09 3.64
C PHE A 140 8.70 -4.25 4.03
N VAL A 141 7.95 -3.15 3.93
CA VAL A 141 6.50 -3.14 4.15
C VAL A 141 5.80 -2.25 3.13
N ILE A 142 4.52 -2.54 2.86
CA ILE A 142 3.65 -1.73 2.03
C ILE A 142 2.45 -1.29 2.87
N LEU A 143 2.08 -0.03 2.76
CA LEU A 143 0.82 0.53 3.25
C LEU A 143 -0.06 0.90 2.04
N ASP A 144 -1.14 0.16 1.84
CA ASP A 144 -2.20 0.51 0.89
C ASP A 144 -3.18 1.45 1.59
N ALA A 145 -3.01 2.74 1.37
CA ALA A 145 -3.74 3.79 2.08
C ALA A 145 -4.88 4.36 1.23
N HIS A 146 -6.10 4.35 1.77
CA HIS A 146 -7.25 5.05 1.22
C HIS A 146 -7.53 6.30 2.04
N TYR A 147 -7.54 7.45 1.40
CA TYR A 147 -7.66 8.73 2.09
C TYR A 147 -8.62 9.68 1.40
N SER A 148 -9.12 10.64 2.17
CA SER A 148 -9.93 11.75 1.65
C SER A 148 -9.22 13.06 1.92
N ARG A 149 -9.34 14.03 0.98
CA ARG A 149 -8.91 15.40 1.17
C ARG A 149 -10.10 16.30 1.45
N TYR A 150 -9.88 17.27 2.30
CA TYR A 150 -10.91 18.21 2.77
C TYR A 150 -10.43 19.65 2.59
N ASN A 151 -11.37 20.54 2.36
CA ASN A 151 -11.12 21.97 2.33
C ASN A 151 -11.32 22.64 3.70
N SER A 152 -11.13 23.96 3.76
CA SER A 152 -11.31 24.77 4.98
C SER A 152 -12.73 24.77 5.52
N LYS A 153 -13.74 24.43 4.70
CA LYS A 153 -15.15 24.30 5.08
C LYS A 153 -15.54 22.86 5.48
N TYR A 154 -14.55 22.00 5.74
CA TYR A 154 -14.75 20.58 6.09
C TYR A 154 -15.45 19.75 5.00
N LYS A 155 -15.54 20.26 3.78
CA LYS A 155 -16.11 19.54 2.65
C LYS A 155 -15.04 18.61 2.05
N LYS A 156 -15.41 17.35 1.81
CA LYS A 156 -14.57 16.41 1.09
C LYS A 156 -14.47 16.84 -0.38
N ILE A 157 -13.26 17.03 -0.87
CA ILE A 157 -12.94 17.49 -2.23
C ILE A 157 -12.26 16.43 -3.08
N TYR A 158 -11.75 15.35 -2.46
CA TYR A 158 -11.06 14.28 -3.18
C TYR A 158 -11.08 12.99 -2.38
N PHE A 159 -11.12 11.86 -3.07
CA PHE A 159 -10.85 10.54 -2.54
C PHE A 159 -9.70 9.93 -3.34
N GLY A 160 -8.70 9.40 -2.66
CA GLY A 160 -7.52 8.80 -3.29
C GLY A 160 -7.12 7.49 -2.63
N ARG A 161 -6.35 6.72 -3.38
CA ARG A 161 -5.67 5.53 -2.93
C ARG A 161 -4.20 5.61 -3.33
N GLY A 162 -3.32 5.07 -2.50
CA GLY A 162 -1.90 4.97 -2.84
C GLY A 162 -1.24 3.80 -2.14
N LEU A 163 -0.33 3.13 -2.85
CA LEU A 163 0.58 2.15 -2.28
C LEU A 163 1.87 2.88 -1.88
N TYR A 164 2.19 2.82 -0.61
CA TYR A 164 3.36 3.44 -0.01
C TYR A 164 4.32 2.35 0.44
N SER A 165 5.40 2.15 -0.31
CA SER A 165 6.41 1.13 -0.02
C SER A 165 7.52 1.71 0.85
N TYR A 166 7.73 1.09 2.01
CA TYR A 166 8.75 1.49 2.98
C TYR A 166 9.85 0.46 3.06
N LYS A 167 11.08 0.93 3.19
CA LYS A 167 12.25 0.10 3.54
C LYS A 167 12.97 0.64 4.76
N LYS A 168 13.69 -0.24 5.46
CA LYS A 168 14.52 0.12 6.59
C LYS A 168 15.89 0.61 6.11
N VAL A 169 16.27 1.82 6.48
CA VAL A 169 17.58 2.43 6.17
C VAL A 169 18.16 2.97 7.46
N ASN A 170 19.32 2.45 7.88
CA ASN A 170 19.94 2.81 9.15
C ASN A 170 18.95 2.77 10.32
N SER A 171 18.25 1.63 10.46
CA SER A 171 17.21 1.36 11.47
C SER A 171 15.99 2.29 11.43
N LYS A 172 15.82 3.11 10.40
CA LYS A 172 14.66 3.99 10.21
C LYS A 172 13.86 3.59 8.98
N TRP A 173 12.55 3.55 9.10
CA TRP A 173 11.66 3.32 7.97
C TRP A 173 11.60 4.54 7.06
N LYS A 174 11.79 4.33 5.76
CA LYS A 174 11.80 5.36 4.72
C LYS A 174 10.97 4.94 3.53
N LEU A 175 10.22 5.87 2.96
CA LEU A 175 9.56 5.70 1.68
C LEU A 175 10.60 5.59 0.56
N PHE A 176 10.46 4.59 -0.31
CA PHE A 176 11.29 4.43 -1.49
C PHE A 176 10.47 4.27 -2.79
N GLU A 177 9.15 4.06 -2.64
CA GLU A 177 8.22 3.98 -3.77
C GLU A 177 6.83 4.45 -3.34
N VAL A 178 6.13 5.17 -4.23
CA VAL A 178 4.75 5.63 -4.05
C VAL A 178 4.01 5.47 -5.37
N ASN A 179 2.93 4.69 -5.39
CA ASN A 179 2.02 4.57 -6.52
C ASN A 179 0.66 5.18 -6.16
N SER A 180 0.14 6.08 -6.99
CA SER A 180 -1.13 6.77 -6.78
C SER A 180 -2.20 6.25 -7.75
N PHE A 181 -3.46 6.13 -7.29
CA PHE A 181 -4.60 5.64 -8.06
C PHE A 181 -5.80 6.57 -7.95
#